data_dc874cd688f7b6d3521214bf9a31e65c
#
_entry.id   dc874cd688f7b6d3521214bf9a31e65c
#
_cell.length_a   1.000
_cell.length_b   1.000
_cell.length_c   1.000
_cell.angle_alpha   90.00
_cell.angle_beta   90.00
_cell.angle_gamma   90.00
#
_symmetry.space_group_name_H-M   'P 1'
#
loop_
_entity.id
_entity.type
_entity.pdbx_description
1 polymer ?
#
loop_
_entity_poly.entity_id
_entity_poly.type
_entity_poly.pdbx_seq_one_letter_code
_entity_poly.pdbx_strand_id
1 'polypeptide(L)'
;MSLSTLAVAVLAIGVLAVGVLIVARSSFDGLMIQSGASASEAQTMFDRGVAEIFGIAVGVAVIVSAVLSVIVAVHLTRPLDDMTHAARRIAAGDYDARVPRSGPAEVRSLSDSFNRMAVSLADQERVRRDFIVNAAHELRTPLTNLQGYLEGLRDGVIPPSREQFTSLHEEVDRLVRLAQSLDSLAVGDGGGGTAAAVDVDLAQGLRAAADLARPAFDTKAISFETCIQPGLCARGHPDHLAQVLSNLLQNAARYTPNDGHVCLSAEATRGGALVCVTNSGDAIPPADLPRVFERFYRVEKSRDSTRGGAGIGLAIVRQLVEADGGEVGAESNAGATRFWFSLPF
;
A
#
# COMPACT_ATOMS: atom_id res chain seq x y z
N MET A 1 -9.47 10.61 32.35
CA MET A 1 -10.08 9.87 33.50
C MET A 1 -11.34 10.60 33.90
N SER A 2 -12.42 9.90 33.98
CA SER A 2 -13.69 10.49 34.36
C SER A 2 -13.65 10.83 35.85
N LEU A 3 -14.33 11.90 36.24
CA LEU A 3 -14.57 12.27 37.64
C LEU A 3 -14.96 11.05 38.49
N SER A 4 -15.57 10.06 37.88
CA SER A 4 -16.00 8.78 38.46
C SER A 4 -14.86 7.91 39.00
N THR A 5 -13.69 7.83 38.37
CA THR A 5 -12.57 7.01 38.87
C THR A 5 -11.89 7.64 40.08
N LEU A 6 -11.79 8.96 40.11
CA LEU A 6 -11.32 9.69 41.29
C LEU A 6 -12.31 9.52 42.46
N ALA A 7 -13.61 9.63 42.18
CA ALA A 7 -14.65 9.46 43.19
C ALA A 7 -14.65 8.04 43.80
N VAL A 8 -14.47 7.00 42.98
CA VAL A 8 -14.38 5.60 43.46
C VAL A 8 -13.13 5.38 44.30
N ALA A 9 -11.97 5.93 43.94
CA ALA A 9 -10.74 5.83 44.72
C ALA A 9 -10.89 6.53 46.10
N VAL A 10 -11.47 7.73 46.14
CA VAL A 10 -11.72 8.47 47.37
C VAL A 10 -12.75 7.72 48.26
N LEU A 11 -13.79 7.16 47.66
CA LEU A 11 -14.80 6.37 48.39
C LEU A 11 -14.21 5.10 48.99
N ALA A 12 -13.38 4.36 48.24
CA ALA A 12 -12.71 3.16 48.70
C ALA A 12 -11.76 3.44 49.87
N ILE A 13 -10.98 4.53 49.79
CA ILE A 13 -10.09 4.98 50.87
C ILE A 13 -10.91 5.39 52.07
N GLY A 14 -12.02 6.09 51.89
CA GLY A 14 -12.94 6.47 52.96
C GLY A 14 -13.54 5.28 53.73
N VAL A 15 -14.00 4.27 52.99
CA VAL A 15 -14.56 3.04 53.58
C VAL A 15 -13.50 2.27 54.35
N LEU A 16 -12.28 2.15 53.84
CA LEU A 16 -11.17 1.45 54.48
C LEU A 16 -10.74 2.17 55.76
N ALA A 17 -10.69 3.49 55.73
CA ALA A 17 -10.35 4.33 56.86
C ALA A 17 -11.40 4.26 57.97
N VAL A 18 -12.69 4.29 57.64
CA VAL A 18 -13.78 4.09 58.61
C VAL A 18 -13.73 2.70 59.24
N GLY A 19 -13.44 1.65 58.44
CA GLY A 19 -13.29 0.28 58.92
C GLY A 19 -12.15 0.14 59.94
N VAL A 20 -10.98 0.71 59.62
CA VAL A 20 -9.81 0.74 60.52
C VAL A 20 -10.14 1.48 61.84
N LEU A 21 -10.88 2.58 61.75
CA LEU A 21 -11.28 3.40 62.89
C LEU A 21 -12.20 2.64 63.83
N ILE A 22 -13.17 1.90 63.30
CA ILE A 22 -14.10 1.07 64.11
C ILE A 22 -13.33 -0.06 64.81
N VAL A 23 -12.44 -0.75 64.16
CA VAL A 23 -11.63 -1.84 64.69
C VAL A 23 -10.66 -1.33 65.78
N ALA A 24 -9.97 -0.22 65.52
CA ALA A 24 -9.04 0.40 66.42
C ALA A 24 -9.75 0.85 67.73
N ARG A 25 -10.95 1.44 67.61
CA ARG A 25 -11.76 1.86 68.76
C ARG A 25 -12.18 0.68 69.63
N SER A 26 -12.69 -0.39 69.03
CA SER A 26 -13.11 -1.59 69.78
C SER A 26 -11.94 -2.29 70.52
N SER A 27 -10.77 -2.32 69.90
CA SER A 27 -9.55 -2.91 70.46
C SER A 27 -8.99 -2.05 71.63
N PHE A 28 -9.03 -0.72 71.45
CA PHE A 28 -8.56 0.22 72.48
C PHE A 28 -9.46 0.21 73.71
N ASP A 29 -10.78 0.21 73.54
CA ASP A 29 -11.76 0.10 74.64
C ASP A 29 -11.56 -1.19 75.49
N GLY A 30 -11.27 -2.32 74.83
CA GLY A 30 -10.96 -3.59 75.45
C GLY A 30 -9.69 -3.56 76.32
N LEU A 31 -8.63 -2.91 75.85
CA LEU A 31 -7.34 -2.79 76.52
C LEU A 31 -7.40 -1.83 77.71
N MET A 32 -8.17 -0.74 77.64
CA MET A 32 -8.29 0.26 78.69
C MET A 32 -9.17 -0.22 79.84
N ILE A 33 -10.19 -1.00 79.62
CA ILE A 33 -11.00 -1.65 80.64
C ILE A 33 -10.12 -2.56 81.51
N GLN A 34 -9.12 -3.22 80.95
CA GLN A 34 -8.17 -4.07 81.65
C GLN A 34 -7.16 -3.29 82.51
N SER A 35 -6.85 -2.01 82.19
CA SER A 35 -5.82 -1.20 82.86
C SER A 35 -6.35 -0.31 83.96
N GLY A 36 -7.66 -0.26 84.24
CA GLY A 36 -8.28 0.48 85.38
C GLY A 36 -8.32 2.00 85.21
N ALA A 37 -8.11 2.53 84.01
CA ALA A 37 -8.23 3.97 83.76
C ALA A 37 -9.68 4.41 83.64
N SER A 38 -9.98 5.69 83.93
CA SER A 38 -11.35 6.22 83.78
C SER A 38 -11.73 6.24 82.31
N ALA A 39 -12.88 5.67 81.95
CA ALA A 39 -13.34 5.51 80.58
C ALA A 39 -13.45 6.85 79.82
N SER A 40 -13.65 7.97 80.48
CA SER A 40 -13.78 9.28 79.83
C SER A 40 -12.46 9.92 79.40
N GLU A 41 -11.36 9.75 80.17
CA GLU A 41 -10.01 10.25 79.79
C GLU A 41 -9.38 9.43 78.66
N ALA A 42 -9.54 8.12 78.74
CA ALA A 42 -9.11 7.21 77.68
C ALA A 42 -9.78 7.49 76.31
N GLN A 43 -11.08 7.76 76.35
CA GLN A 43 -11.87 8.05 75.14
C GLN A 43 -11.47 9.37 74.46
N THR A 44 -11.19 10.43 75.27
CA THR A 44 -10.78 11.72 74.72
C THR A 44 -9.36 11.70 74.14
N MET A 45 -8.42 10.94 74.72
CA MET A 45 -7.08 10.74 74.18
C MET A 45 -7.11 9.92 72.86
N PHE A 46 -7.91 8.86 72.84
CA PHE A 46 -8.10 8.01 71.68
C PHE A 46 -8.70 8.80 70.47
N ASP A 47 -9.82 9.49 70.76
CA ASP A 47 -10.50 10.26 69.67
C ASP A 47 -9.60 11.35 69.07
N ARG A 48 -8.75 12.01 69.89
CA ARG A 48 -7.82 13.04 69.41
C ARG A 48 -6.65 12.43 68.64
N GLY A 49 -6.02 11.36 69.13
CA GLY A 49 -4.90 10.70 68.40
C GLY A 49 -5.33 10.01 67.13
N VAL A 50 -6.49 9.36 67.14
CA VAL A 50 -7.04 8.72 65.93
C VAL A 50 -7.49 9.74 64.89
N ALA A 51 -8.12 10.85 65.35
CA ALA A 51 -8.52 11.93 64.39
C ALA A 51 -7.31 12.56 63.68
N GLU A 52 -6.20 12.76 64.40
CA GLU A 52 -4.97 13.30 63.86
C GLU A 52 -4.32 12.34 62.84
N ILE A 53 -4.15 11.07 63.21
CA ILE A 53 -3.59 10.04 62.30
C ILE A 53 -4.50 9.86 61.11
N PHE A 54 -5.81 9.83 61.29
CA PHE A 54 -6.79 9.72 60.21
C PHE A 54 -6.76 10.91 59.24
N GLY A 55 -6.68 12.14 59.81
CA GLY A 55 -6.54 13.34 58.97
C GLY A 55 -5.29 13.33 58.12
N ILE A 56 -4.14 12.90 58.67
CA ILE A 56 -2.88 12.76 57.91
C ILE A 56 -3.01 11.68 56.84
N ALA A 57 -3.58 10.52 57.18
CA ALA A 57 -3.76 9.40 56.22
C ALA A 57 -4.66 9.79 55.03
N VAL A 58 -5.77 10.48 55.29
CA VAL A 58 -6.66 10.99 54.24
C VAL A 58 -5.93 12.03 53.38
N GLY A 59 -5.19 12.95 54.01
CA GLY A 59 -4.40 13.94 53.29
C GLY A 59 -3.38 13.33 52.32
N VAL A 60 -2.61 12.34 52.81
CA VAL A 60 -1.65 11.59 52.02
C VAL A 60 -2.35 10.84 50.87
N ALA A 61 -3.47 10.17 51.17
CA ALA A 61 -4.22 9.42 50.16
C ALA A 61 -4.76 10.34 49.04
N VAL A 62 -5.26 11.53 49.37
CA VAL A 62 -5.70 12.51 48.36
C VAL A 62 -4.55 12.99 47.49
N ILE A 63 -3.38 13.29 48.09
CA ILE A 63 -2.20 13.71 47.34
C ILE A 63 -1.71 12.60 46.37
N VAL A 64 -1.59 11.36 46.90
CA VAL A 64 -1.17 10.20 46.08
C VAL A 64 -2.16 9.97 44.94
N SER A 65 -3.46 10.02 45.22
CA SER A 65 -4.50 9.87 44.19
C SER A 65 -4.43 10.97 43.13
N ALA A 66 -4.20 12.22 43.52
CA ALA A 66 -4.04 13.32 42.57
C ALA A 66 -2.80 13.16 41.70
N VAL A 67 -1.66 12.80 42.29
CA VAL A 67 -0.41 12.54 41.55
C VAL A 67 -0.59 11.38 40.56
N LEU A 68 -1.17 10.27 41.00
CA LEU A 68 -1.44 9.10 40.15
C LEU A 68 -2.40 9.47 39.02
N SER A 69 -3.43 10.26 39.29
CA SER A 69 -4.38 10.74 38.26
C SER A 69 -3.68 11.57 37.16
N VAL A 70 -2.76 12.47 37.57
CA VAL A 70 -1.97 13.27 36.61
C VAL A 70 -1.04 12.37 35.79
N ILE A 71 -0.37 11.40 36.44
CA ILE A 71 0.51 10.45 35.71
C ILE A 71 -0.28 9.68 34.66
N VAL A 72 -1.43 9.12 35.03
CA VAL A 72 -2.28 8.38 34.08
C VAL A 72 -2.80 9.30 32.95
N ALA A 73 -3.22 10.51 33.30
CA ALA A 73 -3.70 11.46 32.29
C ALA A 73 -2.62 11.82 31.27
N VAL A 74 -1.40 12.10 31.72
CA VAL A 74 -0.30 12.50 30.82
C VAL A 74 0.29 11.33 30.05
N HIS A 75 0.41 10.16 30.66
CA HIS A 75 1.11 9.02 30.06
C HIS A 75 0.23 8.06 29.27
N LEU A 76 -1.09 8.00 29.58
CA LEU A 76 -2.02 7.13 28.85
C LEU A 76 -3.10 7.91 28.10
N THR A 77 -3.80 8.83 28.78
CA THR A 77 -5.01 9.43 28.18
C THR A 77 -4.66 10.41 27.06
N ARG A 78 -3.68 11.28 27.25
CA ARG A 78 -3.27 12.26 26.22
C ARG A 78 -2.75 11.59 24.95
N PRO A 79 -1.82 10.62 24.98
CA PRO A 79 -1.35 9.95 23.75
C PRO A 79 -2.46 9.24 22.98
N LEU A 80 -3.44 8.65 23.67
CA LEU A 80 -4.60 8.01 23.02
C LEU A 80 -5.53 9.04 22.36
N ASP A 81 -5.69 10.21 22.97
CA ASP A 81 -6.44 11.32 22.39
C ASP A 81 -5.73 11.89 21.17
N ASP A 82 -4.42 12.06 21.24
CA ASP A 82 -3.58 12.46 20.09
C ASP A 82 -3.72 11.48 18.92
N MET A 83 -3.76 10.15 19.20
CA MET A 83 -4.01 9.13 18.17
C MET A 83 -5.40 9.28 17.54
N THR A 84 -6.42 9.53 18.38
CA THR A 84 -7.78 9.73 17.90
C THR A 84 -7.88 10.97 17.02
N HIS A 85 -7.23 12.05 17.40
CA HIS A 85 -7.15 13.27 16.60
C HIS A 85 -6.40 13.05 15.28
N ALA A 86 -5.25 12.36 15.31
CA ALA A 86 -4.48 12.03 14.10
C ALA A 86 -5.29 11.13 13.16
N ALA A 87 -6.01 10.12 13.69
CA ALA A 87 -6.88 9.26 12.88
C ALA A 87 -8.01 10.04 12.19
N ARG A 88 -8.62 11.00 12.88
CA ARG A 88 -9.65 11.87 12.28
C ARG A 88 -9.08 12.77 11.18
N ARG A 89 -7.86 13.30 11.36
CA ARG A 89 -7.18 14.08 10.32
C ARG A 89 -6.89 13.25 9.08
N ILE A 90 -6.37 12.02 9.27
CA ILE A 90 -6.14 11.07 8.17
C ILE A 90 -7.45 10.77 7.44
N ALA A 91 -8.53 10.48 8.16
CA ALA A 91 -9.85 10.24 7.58
C ALA A 91 -10.41 11.45 6.80
N ALA A 92 -9.98 12.67 7.16
CA ALA A 92 -10.31 13.90 6.44
C ALA A 92 -9.36 14.21 5.25
N GLY A 93 -8.40 13.30 4.95
CA GLY A 93 -7.48 13.45 3.83
C GLY A 93 -6.13 14.09 4.18
N ASP A 94 -5.86 14.40 5.45
CA ASP A 94 -4.56 14.89 5.90
C ASP A 94 -3.65 13.70 6.27
N TYR A 95 -3.05 13.10 5.25
CA TYR A 95 -2.20 11.91 5.40
C TYR A 95 -0.83 12.22 6.01
N ASP A 96 -0.48 13.51 6.22
CA ASP A 96 0.75 13.92 6.89
C ASP A 96 0.61 13.98 8.43
N ALA A 97 -0.59 13.74 8.96
CA ALA A 97 -0.81 13.65 10.39
C ALA A 97 0.03 12.54 11.04
N ARG A 98 0.74 12.87 12.12
CA ARG A 98 1.58 11.93 12.88
C ARG A 98 1.26 12.04 14.35
N VAL A 99 1.48 10.93 15.07
CA VAL A 99 1.32 10.82 16.51
C VAL A 99 2.70 10.95 17.18
N PRO A 100 2.83 11.81 18.22
CA PRO A 100 4.06 11.91 18.98
C PRO A 100 4.41 10.58 19.69
N ARG A 101 5.72 10.28 19.79
CA ARG A 101 6.24 9.11 20.53
C ARG A 101 6.28 9.43 22.02
N SER A 102 5.16 9.34 22.72
CA SER A 102 5.05 9.67 24.14
C SER A 102 4.42 8.53 24.94
N GLY A 103 4.65 8.51 26.27
CA GLY A 103 4.07 7.52 27.17
C GLY A 103 4.92 6.26 27.39
N PRO A 104 4.34 5.21 27.99
CA PRO A 104 4.96 3.89 28.23
C PRO A 104 5.41 3.19 26.96
N ALA A 105 6.19 2.11 27.08
CA ALA A 105 6.74 1.38 25.94
C ALA A 105 5.66 0.87 24.98
N GLU A 106 4.55 0.39 25.51
CA GLU A 106 3.40 -0.13 24.77
C GLU A 106 2.72 0.97 23.93
N VAL A 107 2.54 2.15 24.52
CA VAL A 107 1.94 3.31 23.83
C VAL A 107 2.89 3.83 22.74
N ARG A 108 4.19 3.87 22.99
CA ARG A 108 5.18 4.22 21.97
C ARG A 108 5.19 3.24 20.79
N SER A 109 5.12 1.93 21.09
CA SER A 109 5.03 0.88 20.06
C SER A 109 3.77 1.04 19.19
N LEU A 110 2.65 1.40 19.83
CA LEU A 110 1.40 1.69 19.12
C LEU A 110 1.52 2.95 18.26
N SER A 111 2.15 4.02 18.77
CA SER A 111 2.43 5.23 18.01
C SER A 111 3.29 4.96 16.77
N ASP A 112 4.32 4.12 16.91
CA ASP A 112 5.18 3.71 15.80
C ASP A 112 4.40 2.90 14.74
N SER A 113 3.52 2.00 15.19
CA SER A 113 2.68 1.21 14.27
C SER A 113 1.66 2.08 13.55
N PHE A 114 1.04 3.02 14.25
CA PHE A 114 0.15 4.02 13.67
C PHE A 114 0.87 4.89 12.62
N ASN A 115 2.07 5.40 12.96
CA ASN A 115 2.83 6.23 12.04
C ASN A 115 3.30 5.47 10.80
N ARG A 116 3.66 4.17 10.92
CA ARG A 116 3.95 3.31 9.75
C ARG A 116 2.73 3.14 8.85
N MET A 117 1.56 2.89 9.43
CA MET A 117 0.30 2.83 8.69
C MET A 117 0.00 4.15 7.98
N ALA A 118 0.20 5.29 8.66
CA ALA A 118 -0.02 6.62 8.08
C ALA A 118 0.93 6.91 6.91
N VAL A 119 2.19 6.46 6.97
CA VAL A 119 3.15 6.56 5.85
C VAL A 119 2.66 5.71 4.68
N SER A 120 2.31 4.45 4.92
CA SER A 120 1.82 3.55 3.85
C SER A 120 0.57 4.11 3.16
N LEU A 121 -0.36 4.68 3.93
CA LEU A 121 -1.57 5.29 3.37
C LEU A 121 -1.28 6.56 2.56
N ALA A 122 -0.34 7.41 3.04
CA ALA A 122 0.11 8.59 2.32
C ALA A 122 0.73 8.21 0.96
N ASP A 123 1.58 7.17 0.95
CA ASP A 123 2.22 6.67 -0.28
C ASP A 123 1.18 6.09 -1.25
N GLN A 124 0.21 5.30 -0.76
CA GLN A 124 -0.88 4.76 -1.58
C GLN A 124 -1.72 5.87 -2.22
N GLU A 125 -2.10 6.89 -1.43
CA GLU A 125 -2.90 8.01 -1.96
C GLU A 125 -2.11 8.87 -2.95
N ARG A 126 -0.80 9.03 -2.73
CA ARG A 126 0.09 9.70 -3.69
C ARG A 126 0.14 8.94 -5.01
N VAL A 127 0.40 7.63 -4.97
CA VAL A 127 0.41 6.78 -6.18
C VAL A 127 -0.92 6.81 -6.91
N ARG A 128 -2.05 6.76 -6.17
CA ARG A 128 -3.39 6.88 -6.74
C ARG A 128 -3.62 8.24 -7.42
N ARG A 129 -3.19 9.32 -6.79
CA ARG A 129 -3.35 10.68 -7.33
C ARG A 129 -2.50 10.87 -8.59
N ASP A 130 -1.24 10.42 -8.55
CA ASP A 130 -0.34 10.47 -9.70
C ASP A 130 -0.89 9.64 -10.86
N PHE A 131 -1.49 8.48 -10.58
CA PHE A 131 -2.19 7.65 -11.57
C PHE A 131 -3.33 8.42 -12.26
N ILE A 132 -4.22 9.07 -11.51
CA ILE A 132 -5.35 9.82 -12.08
C ILE A 132 -4.86 10.98 -12.96
N VAL A 133 -3.86 11.74 -12.48
CA VAL A 133 -3.31 12.88 -13.21
C VAL A 133 -2.67 12.42 -14.53
N ASN A 134 -1.86 11.39 -14.47
CA ASN A 134 -1.17 10.87 -15.65
C ASN A 134 -2.14 10.22 -16.66
N ALA A 135 -3.13 9.46 -16.18
CA ALA A 135 -4.18 8.90 -17.03
C ALA A 135 -4.96 9.99 -17.76
N ALA A 136 -5.32 11.07 -17.07
CA ALA A 136 -6.01 12.21 -17.68
C ALA A 136 -5.14 12.89 -18.76
N HIS A 137 -3.83 13.01 -18.54
CA HIS A 137 -2.90 13.57 -19.53
C HIS A 137 -2.75 12.67 -20.76
N GLU A 138 -2.57 11.35 -20.55
CA GLU A 138 -2.40 10.38 -21.63
C GLU A 138 -3.68 10.19 -22.47
N LEU A 139 -4.86 10.43 -21.90
CA LEU A 139 -6.12 10.45 -22.63
C LEU A 139 -6.37 11.77 -23.38
N ARG A 140 -5.99 12.91 -22.77
CA ARG A 140 -6.27 14.24 -23.36
C ARG A 140 -5.55 14.45 -24.69
N THR A 141 -4.29 14.03 -24.79
CA THR A 141 -3.47 14.25 -25.98
C THR A 141 -4.08 13.61 -27.25
N PRO A 142 -4.39 12.30 -27.29
CA PRO A 142 -5.01 11.68 -28.46
C PRO A 142 -6.43 12.21 -28.74
N LEU A 143 -7.21 12.53 -27.70
CA LEU A 143 -8.53 13.15 -27.88
C LEU A 143 -8.44 14.52 -28.54
N THR A 144 -7.50 15.36 -28.13
CA THR A 144 -7.27 16.67 -28.75
C THR A 144 -6.82 16.54 -30.21
N ASN A 145 -5.96 15.56 -30.52
CA ASN A 145 -5.54 15.26 -31.87
C ASN A 145 -6.72 14.82 -32.74
N LEU A 146 -7.52 13.85 -32.27
CA LEU A 146 -8.73 13.40 -32.96
C LEU A 146 -9.71 14.56 -33.23
N GLN A 147 -9.94 15.40 -32.21
CA GLN A 147 -10.80 16.56 -32.35
C GLN A 147 -10.27 17.52 -33.42
N GLY A 148 -8.97 17.85 -33.39
CA GLY A 148 -8.37 18.75 -34.38
C GLY A 148 -8.44 18.19 -35.82
N TYR A 149 -8.20 16.89 -36.02
CA TYR A 149 -8.36 16.26 -37.32
C TYR A 149 -9.81 16.28 -37.80
N LEU A 150 -10.78 15.96 -36.95
CA LEU A 150 -12.22 16.01 -37.29
C LEU A 150 -12.69 17.42 -37.61
N GLU A 151 -12.21 18.42 -36.87
CA GLU A 151 -12.50 19.84 -37.15
C GLU A 151 -11.89 20.28 -38.48
N GLY A 152 -10.63 19.88 -38.76
CA GLY A 152 -9.98 20.18 -40.02
C GLY A 152 -10.66 19.54 -41.26
N LEU A 153 -11.19 18.31 -41.11
CA LEU A 153 -11.99 17.63 -42.11
C LEU A 153 -13.35 18.33 -42.31
N ARG A 154 -14.04 18.68 -41.22
CA ARG A 154 -15.32 19.38 -41.27
C ARG A 154 -15.23 20.73 -41.94
N ASP A 155 -14.18 21.50 -41.61
CA ASP A 155 -13.99 22.86 -42.10
C ASP A 155 -13.31 22.88 -43.51
N GLY A 156 -13.03 21.71 -44.09
CA GLY A 156 -12.42 21.57 -45.43
C GLY A 156 -10.95 21.97 -45.49
N VAL A 157 -10.30 22.17 -44.34
CA VAL A 157 -8.86 22.50 -44.26
C VAL A 157 -8.02 21.27 -44.60
N ILE A 158 -8.49 20.08 -44.17
CA ILE A 158 -7.86 18.79 -44.43
C ILE A 158 -8.75 18.06 -45.49
N PRO A 159 -8.22 17.67 -46.66
CA PRO A 159 -9.01 16.92 -47.60
C PRO A 159 -9.25 15.49 -47.09
N PRO A 160 -10.47 14.94 -47.25
CA PRO A 160 -10.75 13.57 -46.84
C PRO A 160 -9.97 12.59 -47.71
N SER A 161 -9.08 11.81 -47.12
CA SER A 161 -8.33 10.74 -47.78
C SER A 161 -8.41 9.44 -46.98
N ARG A 162 -8.11 8.31 -47.66
CA ARG A 162 -8.10 7.00 -47.00
C ARG A 162 -7.03 6.95 -45.89
N GLU A 163 -5.89 7.58 -46.13
CA GLU A 163 -4.78 7.68 -45.16
C GLU A 163 -5.22 8.42 -43.93
N GLN A 164 -5.98 9.51 -44.06
CA GLN A 164 -6.51 10.29 -42.97
C GLN A 164 -7.47 9.46 -42.07
N PHE A 165 -8.40 8.73 -42.72
CA PHE A 165 -9.32 7.85 -41.98
C PHE A 165 -8.58 6.69 -41.32
N THR A 166 -7.55 6.14 -41.93
CA THR A 166 -6.70 5.10 -41.33
C THR A 166 -5.98 5.63 -40.09
N SER A 167 -5.39 6.83 -40.17
CA SER A 167 -4.71 7.47 -39.03
C SER A 167 -5.67 7.77 -37.88
N LEU A 168 -6.89 8.23 -38.19
CA LEU A 168 -7.93 8.42 -37.16
C LEU A 168 -8.33 7.11 -36.52
N HIS A 169 -8.45 6.02 -37.26
CA HIS A 169 -8.78 4.71 -36.77
C HIS A 169 -7.67 4.17 -35.84
N GLU A 170 -6.43 4.31 -36.21
CA GLU A 170 -5.26 3.93 -35.42
C GLU A 170 -5.22 4.68 -34.07
N GLU A 171 -5.60 5.98 -34.06
CA GLU A 171 -5.64 6.77 -32.81
C GLU A 171 -6.81 6.35 -31.92
N VAL A 172 -7.97 5.97 -32.49
CA VAL A 172 -9.09 5.38 -31.74
C VAL A 172 -8.68 4.04 -31.11
N ASP A 173 -8.04 3.16 -31.90
CA ASP A 173 -7.54 1.88 -31.38
C ASP A 173 -6.51 2.08 -30.27
N ARG A 174 -5.68 3.10 -30.36
CA ARG A 174 -4.74 3.48 -29.29
C ARG A 174 -5.48 3.88 -28.02
N LEU A 175 -6.55 4.68 -28.12
CA LEU A 175 -7.39 5.07 -26.99
C LEU A 175 -8.09 3.87 -26.34
N VAL A 176 -8.62 2.95 -27.15
CA VAL A 176 -9.25 1.72 -26.64
C VAL A 176 -8.24 0.89 -25.85
N ARG A 177 -7.04 0.68 -26.39
CA ARG A 177 -5.97 -0.04 -25.67
C ARG A 177 -5.56 0.66 -24.38
N LEU A 178 -5.48 2.00 -24.39
CA LEU A 178 -5.18 2.77 -23.17
C LEU A 178 -6.26 2.59 -22.12
N ALA A 179 -7.55 2.69 -22.48
CA ALA A 179 -8.66 2.48 -21.57
C ALA A 179 -8.64 1.07 -20.96
N GLN A 180 -8.45 0.03 -21.78
CA GLN A 180 -8.33 -1.35 -21.30
C GLN A 180 -7.16 -1.54 -20.32
N SER A 181 -6.03 -0.86 -20.59
CA SER A 181 -4.85 -0.89 -19.72
C SER A 181 -5.13 -0.22 -18.38
N LEU A 182 -5.89 0.88 -18.37
CA LEU A 182 -6.31 1.56 -17.14
C LEU A 182 -7.29 0.72 -16.32
N ASP A 183 -8.24 0.06 -16.98
CA ASP A 183 -9.20 -0.85 -16.33
C ASP A 183 -8.46 -2.03 -15.67
N SER A 184 -7.48 -2.64 -16.35
CA SER A 184 -6.67 -3.72 -15.80
C SER A 184 -5.90 -3.31 -14.53
N LEU A 185 -5.37 -2.08 -14.50
CA LEU A 185 -4.70 -1.54 -13.30
C LEU A 185 -5.67 -1.25 -12.17
N ALA A 186 -6.89 -0.80 -12.46
CA ALA A 186 -7.90 -0.47 -11.45
C ALA A 186 -8.45 -1.73 -10.76
N VAL A 187 -8.64 -2.81 -11.50
CA VAL A 187 -9.11 -4.09 -10.97
C VAL A 187 -8.07 -4.74 -10.05
N GLY A 188 -6.80 -4.65 -10.38
CA GLY A 188 -5.73 -5.21 -9.57
C GLY A 188 -5.51 -4.52 -8.22
N ASP A 189 -5.80 -3.21 -8.09
CA ASP A 189 -5.71 -2.48 -6.81
C ASP A 189 -6.85 -2.85 -5.83
N GLY A 190 -7.96 -3.46 -6.31
CA GLY A 190 -9.14 -3.77 -5.51
C GLY A 190 -9.22 -5.19 -4.94
N GLY A 191 -8.20 -6.03 -5.11
CA GLY A 191 -8.25 -7.44 -4.65
C GLY A 191 -9.40 -8.23 -5.33
N GLY A 192 -9.84 -7.76 -6.49
CA GLY A 192 -10.97 -8.31 -7.21
C GLY A 192 -10.57 -9.47 -8.10
N GLY A 193 -11.09 -10.62 -7.76
CA GLY A 193 -11.03 -11.82 -8.56
C GLY A 193 -10.77 -13.04 -7.68
N THR A 194 -11.81 -13.54 -7.05
CA THR A 194 -11.81 -14.80 -6.27
C THR A 194 -11.66 -16.06 -7.14
N ALA A 195 -11.23 -15.93 -8.38
CA ALA A 195 -10.82 -17.11 -9.13
C ALA A 195 -9.51 -17.62 -8.50
N ALA A 196 -9.51 -18.84 -8.01
CA ALA A 196 -8.30 -19.46 -7.50
C ALA A 196 -7.29 -19.63 -8.64
N ALA A 197 -6.01 -19.34 -8.37
CA ALA A 197 -4.94 -19.68 -9.29
C ALA A 197 -5.00 -21.16 -9.66
N VAL A 198 -4.98 -21.46 -10.94
CA VAL A 198 -5.05 -22.82 -11.50
C VAL A 198 -3.72 -23.21 -12.11
N ASP A 199 -3.56 -24.52 -12.37
CA ASP A 199 -2.43 -24.99 -13.17
C ASP A 199 -2.63 -24.58 -14.63
N VAL A 200 -1.76 -23.70 -15.12
CA VAL A 200 -1.80 -23.16 -16.50
C VAL A 200 -0.72 -23.87 -17.31
N ASP A 201 -1.09 -24.36 -18.50
CA ASP A 201 -0.12 -24.80 -19.51
C ASP A 201 0.58 -23.58 -20.12
N LEU A 202 1.74 -23.24 -19.52
CA LEU A 202 2.56 -22.11 -20.01
C LEU A 202 3.04 -22.33 -21.42
N ALA A 203 3.39 -23.56 -21.78
CA ALA A 203 3.92 -23.86 -23.10
C ALA A 203 2.86 -23.60 -24.20
N GLN A 204 1.60 -23.91 -23.93
CA GLN A 204 0.48 -23.61 -24.83
C GLN A 204 0.22 -22.09 -24.90
N GLY A 205 0.11 -21.42 -23.75
CA GLY A 205 -0.14 -19.97 -23.68
C GLY A 205 0.94 -19.15 -24.37
N LEU A 206 2.22 -19.50 -24.17
CA LEU A 206 3.37 -18.85 -24.80
C LEU A 206 3.37 -19.02 -26.32
N ARG A 207 3.04 -20.22 -26.85
CA ARG A 207 2.95 -20.43 -28.29
C ARG A 207 1.80 -19.62 -28.89
N ALA A 208 0.63 -19.63 -28.27
CA ALA A 208 -0.51 -18.84 -28.73
C ALA A 208 -0.19 -17.33 -28.76
N ALA A 209 0.45 -16.82 -27.73
CA ALA A 209 0.88 -15.42 -27.69
C ALA A 209 1.95 -15.08 -28.76
N ALA A 210 2.89 -16.01 -28.99
CA ALA A 210 3.90 -15.88 -30.05
C ALA A 210 3.27 -15.81 -31.44
N ASP A 211 2.30 -16.67 -31.73
CA ASP A 211 1.60 -16.68 -33.01
C ASP A 211 0.80 -15.39 -33.24
N LEU A 212 0.16 -14.85 -32.22
CA LEU A 212 -0.54 -13.57 -32.28
C LEU A 212 0.40 -12.37 -32.49
N ALA A 213 1.60 -12.42 -31.96
CA ALA A 213 2.58 -11.34 -32.09
C ALA A 213 3.37 -11.37 -33.41
N ARG A 214 3.47 -12.53 -34.10
CA ARG A 214 4.26 -12.75 -35.30
C ARG A 214 4.01 -11.71 -36.39
N PRO A 215 2.77 -11.34 -36.76
CA PRO A 215 2.54 -10.35 -37.82
C PRO A 215 3.18 -8.97 -37.56
N ALA A 216 3.24 -8.57 -36.26
CA ALA A 216 3.87 -7.31 -35.88
C ALA A 216 5.40 -7.35 -36.06
N PHE A 217 6.03 -8.49 -35.85
CA PHE A 217 7.46 -8.69 -36.08
C PHE A 217 7.77 -8.79 -37.56
N ASP A 218 6.94 -9.51 -38.33
CA ASP A 218 7.11 -9.66 -39.79
C ASP A 218 7.06 -8.31 -40.52
N THR A 219 6.19 -7.40 -40.08
CA THR A 219 6.08 -6.05 -40.66
C THR A 219 7.39 -5.25 -40.58
N LYS A 220 8.22 -5.52 -39.55
CA LYS A 220 9.52 -4.89 -39.31
C LYS A 220 10.71 -5.76 -39.72
N ALA A 221 10.49 -6.90 -40.37
CA ALA A 221 11.51 -7.91 -40.69
C ALA A 221 12.31 -8.36 -39.43
N ILE A 222 11.67 -8.38 -38.25
CA ILE A 222 12.31 -8.81 -37.01
C ILE A 222 12.39 -10.34 -36.99
N SER A 223 13.59 -10.89 -36.75
CA SER A 223 13.79 -12.32 -36.50
C SER A 223 13.20 -12.70 -35.14
N PHE A 224 12.13 -13.49 -35.16
CA PHE A 224 11.44 -13.90 -33.90
C PHE A 224 11.62 -15.40 -33.67
N GLU A 225 12.31 -15.73 -32.58
CA GLU A 225 12.60 -17.09 -32.15
C GLU A 225 11.86 -17.46 -30.86
N THR A 226 11.48 -18.74 -30.75
CA THR A 226 10.82 -19.27 -29.54
C THR A 226 11.55 -20.51 -29.02
N CYS A 227 11.99 -20.47 -27.74
CA CYS A 227 12.69 -21.57 -27.05
C CYS A 227 11.88 -21.94 -25.81
N ILE A 228 10.81 -22.70 -25.99
CA ILE A 228 9.85 -23.03 -24.93
C ILE A 228 10.01 -24.51 -24.54
N GLN A 229 10.29 -24.78 -23.25
CA GLN A 229 10.35 -26.14 -22.71
C GLN A 229 8.97 -26.80 -22.85
N PRO A 230 8.88 -28.01 -23.47
CA PRO A 230 7.61 -28.72 -23.60
C PRO A 230 7.02 -29.13 -22.26
N GLY A 231 5.69 -29.05 -22.12
CA GLY A 231 4.99 -29.47 -20.91
C GLY A 231 5.23 -28.60 -19.68
N LEU A 232 5.71 -27.36 -19.87
CA LEU A 232 5.92 -26.41 -18.79
C LEU A 232 4.57 -25.89 -18.29
N CYS A 233 4.25 -26.15 -17.02
CA CYS A 233 3.07 -25.64 -16.33
C CYS A 233 3.50 -24.75 -15.15
N ALA A 234 2.61 -23.85 -14.70
CA ALA A 234 2.79 -23.07 -13.48
C ALA A 234 1.43 -22.69 -12.90
N ARG A 235 1.39 -22.28 -11.65
CA ARG A 235 0.17 -21.76 -11.02
C ARG A 235 -0.03 -20.29 -11.40
N GLY A 236 -1.23 -19.96 -11.83
CA GLY A 236 -1.58 -18.60 -12.21
C GLY A 236 -2.98 -18.49 -12.80
N HIS A 237 -3.27 -17.35 -13.40
CA HIS A 237 -4.53 -17.10 -14.10
C HIS A 237 -4.26 -17.05 -15.61
N PRO A 238 -4.98 -17.79 -16.46
CA PRO A 238 -4.77 -17.79 -17.91
C PRO A 238 -4.89 -16.37 -18.52
N ASP A 239 -5.84 -15.58 -18.07
CA ASP A 239 -6.05 -14.21 -18.55
C ASP A 239 -4.89 -13.28 -18.16
N HIS A 240 -4.32 -13.44 -16.95
CA HIS A 240 -3.12 -12.71 -16.53
C HIS A 240 -1.93 -13.06 -17.42
N LEU A 241 -1.72 -14.35 -17.67
CA LEU A 241 -0.64 -14.82 -18.54
C LEU A 241 -0.77 -14.22 -19.94
N ALA A 242 -1.97 -14.28 -20.54
CA ALA A 242 -2.21 -13.71 -21.87
C ALA A 242 -1.92 -12.20 -21.90
N GLN A 243 -2.36 -11.46 -20.89
CA GLN A 243 -2.13 -10.02 -20.79
C GLN A 243 -0.64 -9.68 -20.56
N VAL A 244 0.06 -10.43 -19.70
CA VAL A 244 1.51 -10.27 -19.45
C VAL A 244 2.29 -10.47 -20.74
N LEU A 245 2.03 -11.56 -21.47
CA LEU A 245 2.70 -11.87 -22.72
C LEU A 245 2.40 -10.85 -23.80
N SER A 246 1.15 -10.43 -23.93
CA SER A 246 0.75 -9.37 -24.85
C SER A 246 1.55 -8.07 -24.61
N ASN A 247 1.65 -7.63 -23.35
CA ASN A 247 2.39 -6.43 -22.98
C ASN A 247 3.90 -6.55 -23.28
N LEU A 248 4.52 -7.69 -22.95
CA LEU A 248 5.95 -7.92 -23.19
C LEU A 248 6.28 -8.01 -24.69
N LEU A 249 5.47 -8.76 -25.46
CA LEU A 249 5.70 -8.92 -26.89
C LEU A 249 5.41 -7.64 -27.68
N GLN A 250 4.39 -6.86 -27.31
CA GLN A 250 4.15 -5.53 -27.86
C GLN A 250 5.30 -4.57 -27.55
N ASN A 251 5.84 -4.64 -26.33
CA ASN A 251 7.02 -3.87 -25.95
C ASN A 251 8.22 -4.24 -26.82
N ALA A 252 8.50 -5.53 -27.01
CA ALA A 252 9.54 -6.02 -27.89
C ALA A 252 9.34 -5.55 -29.34
N ALA A 253 8.13 -5.68 -29.91
CA ALA A 253 7.83 -5.23 -31.27
C ALA A 253 8.03 -3.72 -31.45
N ARG A 254 7.78 -2.93 -30.41
CA ARG A 254 7.92 -1.47 -30.43
C ARG A 254 9.38 -1.03 -30.43
N TYR A 255 10.19 -1.57 -29.53
CA TYR A 255 11.55 -1.10 -29.24
C TYR A 255 12.63 -1.83 -30.03
N THR A 256 12.30 -2.94 -30.70
CA THR A 256 13.22 -3.60 -31.62
C THR A 256 13.28 -2.80 -32.92
N PRO A 257 14.49 -2.48 -33.42
CA PRO A 257 14.65 -1.86 -34.76
C PRO A 257 14.24 -2.82 -35.87
N ASN A 258 14.07 -2.29 -37.08
CA ASN A 258 13.90 -3.13 -38.28
C ASN A 258 15.12 -4.05 -38.40
N ASP A 259 14.90 -5.25 -38.94
CA ASP A 259 15.91 -6.31 -39.09
C ASP A 259 16.54 -6.76 -37.72
N GLY A 260 15.90 -6.41 -36.62
CA GLY A 260 16.34 -6.79 -35.29
C GLY A 260 15.99 -8.23 -34.89
N HIS A 261 16.26 -8.58 -33.63
CA HIS A 261 16.03 -9.93 -33.10
C HIS A 261 15.21 -9.90 -31.82
N VAL A 262 14.24 -10.83 -31.69
CA VAL A 262 13.45 -11.07 -30.50
C VAL A 262 13.46 -12.56 -30.19
N CYS A 263 13.67 -12.92 -28.92
CA CYS A 263 13.61 -14.29 -28.44
C CYS A 263 12.64 -14.41 -27.24
N LEU A 264 11.68 -15.32 -27.36
CA LEU A 264 10.80 -15.73 -26.26
C LEU A 264 11.27 -17.08 -25.75
N SER A 265 11.74 -17.15 -24.51
CA SER A 265 12.18 -18.40 -23.89
C SER A 265 11.44 -18.70 -22.61
N ALA A 266 11.26 -19.99 -22.30
CA ALA A 266 10.66 -20.44 -21.07
C ALA A 266 11.26 -21.78 -20.61
N GLU A 267 11.61 -21.85 -19.33
CA GLU A 267 12.23 -23.02 -18.73
C GLU A 267 11.79 -23.22 -17.26
N ALA A 268 11.89 -24.46 -16.79
CA ALA A 268 11.68 -24.77 -15.39
C ALA A 268 12.91 -24.43 -14.57
N THR A 269 12.70 -23.77 -13.42
CA THR A 269 13.73 -23.47 -12.43
C THR A 269 13.43 -24.17 -11.10
N ARG A 270 14.31 -24.06 -10.09
CA ARG A 270 14.07 -24.65 -8.76
C ARG A 270 12.86 -24.05 -8.02
N GLY A 271 12.45 -22.83 -8.37
CA GLY A 271 11.39 -22.09 -7.67
C GLY A 271 10.11 -21.90 -8.47
N GLY A 272 10.05 -22.40 -9.73
CA GLY A 272 8.91 -22.16 -10.61
C GLY A 272 9.32 -22.15 -12.08
N ALA A 273 8.46 -21.67 -12.94
CA ALA A 273 8.73 -21.45 -14.35
C ALA A 273 9.27 -20.03 -14.58
N LEU A 274 10.37 -19.89 -15.32
CA LEU A 274 10.96 -18.62 -15.73
C LEU A 274 10.66 -18.37 -17.22
N VAL A 275 10.06 -17.24 -17.51
CA VAL A 275 9.76 -16.78 -18.88
C VAL A 275 10.55 -15.51 -19.18
N CYS A 276 11.20 -15.47 -20.33
CA CYS A 276 12.01 -14.34 -20.76
C CYS A 276 11.63 -13.87 -22.16
N VAL A 277 11.54 -12.56 -22.33
CA VAL A 277 11.46 -11.90 -23.64
C VAL A 277 12.71 -11.04 -23.80
N THR A 278 13.56 -11.41 -24.73
CA THR A 278 14.81 -10.68 -25.02
C THR A 278 14.67 -10.02 -26.39
N ASN A 279 14.96 -8.75 -26.49
CA ASN A 279 14.96 -8.01 -27.75
C ASN A 279 16.27 -7.26 -27.98
N SER A 280 16.70 -7.19 -29.23
CA SER A 280 17.79 -6.30 -29.64
C SER A 280 17.31 -4.85 -29.67
N GLY A 281 18.23 -3.90 -29.48
CA GLY A 281 17.95 -2.47 -29.53
C GLY A 281 18.81 -1.67 -28.57
N ASP A 282 18.40 -0.41 -28.34
CA ASP A 282 19.10 0.50 -27.44
C ASP A 282 19.05 -0.01 -26.00
N ALA A 283 20.18 0.12 -25.30
CA ALA A 283 20.27 -0.29 -23.90
C ALA A 283 19.48 0.67 -23.00
N ILE A 284 18.80 0.12 -22.01
CA ILE A 284 18.18 0.89 -20.93
C ILE A 284 19.29 1.33 -19.96
N PRO A 285 19.40 2.64 -19.65
CA PRO A 285 20.36 3.10 -18.66
C PRO A 285 20.21 2.38 -17.31
N PRO A 286 21.31 2.01 -16.62
CA PRO A 286 21.23 1.30 -15.35
C PRO A 286 20.42 2.02 -14.25
N ALA A 287 20.38 3.36 -14.29
CA ALA A 287 19.57 4.17 -13.37
C ALA A 287 18.06 4.04 -13.61
N ASP A 288 17.65 3.64 -14.81
CA ASP A 288 16.25 3.54 -15.21
C ASP A 288 15.69 2.11 -15.04
N LEU A 289 16.56 1.08 -15.04
CA LEU A 289 16.16 -0.32 -14.93
C LEU A 289 15.25 -0.61 -13.73
N PRO A 290 15.49 -0.11 -12.51
CA PRO A 290 14.59 -0.33 -11.39
C PRO A 290 13.22 0.30 -11.55
N ARG A 291 13.09 1.28 -12.44
CA ARG A 291 11.92 2.12 -12.63
C ARG A 291 11.06 1.75 -13.83
N VAL A 292 11.53 0.87 -14.72
CA VAL A 292 10.80 0.51 -15.96
C VAL A 292 9.42 -0.13 -15.68
N PHE A 293 9.22 -0.68 -14.49
CA PHE A 293 7.94 -1.24 -14.05
C PHE A 293 7.06 -0.24 -13.26
N GLU A 294 7.52 1.02 -13.06
CA GLU A 294 6.68 2.06 -12.47
C GLU A 294 5.60 2.50 -13.46
N ARG A 295 4.42 2.84 -12.96
CA ARG A 295 3.29 3.33 -13.78
C ARG A 295 3.67 4.64 -14.47
N PHE A 296 3.40 4.75 -15.78
CA PHE A 296 3.70 5.92 -16.64
C PHE A 296 5.19 6.26 -16.79
N TYR A 297 6.08 5.39 -16.32
CA TYR A 297 7.51 5.60 -16.49
C TYR A 297 7.96 5.31 -17.91
N ARG A 298 8.84 6.17 -18.44
CA ARG A 298 9.48 6.04 -19.77
C ARG A 298 10.92 6.50 -19.68
N VAL A 299 11.83 5.70 -20.21
CA VAL A 299 13.29 5.98 -20.23
C VAL A 299 13.60 7.24 -21.03
N GLU A 300 12.93 7.44 -22.13
CA GLU A 300 13.03 8.67 -22.92
C GLU A 300 11.73 9.46 -22.85
N LYS A 301 11.83 10.69 -22.32
CA LYS A 301 10.84 11.76 -22.58
C LYS A 301 11.01 12.30 -24.01
N SER A 302 11.59 11.51 -24.93
CA SER A 302 11.93 11.96 -26.25
C SER A 302 10.68 12.34 -27.05
N ARG A 303 10.83 13.43 -27.79
CA ARG A 303 9.86 14.14 -28.61
C ARG A 303 9.21 13.30 -29.74
N ASP A 304 9.59 12.03 -29.89
CA ASP A 304 8.99 11.09 -30.83
C ASP A 304 7.70 10.49 -30.23
N SER A 305 6.62 11.28 -30.32
CA SER A 305 5.26 10.81 -30.03
C SER A 305 4.85 9.61 -30.90
N THR A 306 5.53 9.36 -32.01
CA THR A 306 5.28 8.26 -32.94
C THR A 306 5.67 6.88 -32.38
N ARG A 307 6.62 6.79 -31.43
CA ARG A 307 6.96 5.54 -30.73
C ARG A 307 6.22 5.39 -29.38
N GLY A 308 5.23 6.25 -29.10
CA GLY A 308 4.65 6.44 -27.79
C GLY A 308 3.70 5.34 -27.31
N GLY A 309 4.03 4.71 -26.19
CA GLY A 309 3.07 4.02 -25.29
C GLY A 309 2.93 4.82 -24.01
N ALA A 310 1.80 4.63 -23.31
CA ALA A 310 1.47 5.33 -22.06
C ALA A 310 2.38 4.98 -20.87
N GLY A 311 3.39 4.09 -21.03
CA GLY A 311 4.24 3.65 -19.91
C GLY A 311 3.50 2.80 -18.87
N ILE A 312 2.43 2.12 -19.28
CA ILE A 312 1.56 1.34 -18.40
C ILE A 312 1.83 -0.17 -18.53
N GLY A 313 2.23 -0.64 -19.72
CA GLY A 313 2.29 -2.07 -20.02
C GLY A 313 3.18 -2.88 -19.09
N LEU A 314 4.38 -2.41 -18.75
CA LEU A 314 5.28 -3.10 -17.82
C LEU A 314 4.77 -3.02 -16.36
N ALA A 315 4.08 -1.97 -15.98
CA ALA A 315 3.44 -1.89 -14.67
C ALA A 315 2.31 -2.93 -14.53
N ILE A 316 1.53 -3.17 -15.59
CA ILE A 316 0.54 -4.26 -15.62
C ILE A 316 1.24 -5.63 -15.52
N VAL A 317 2.33 -5.84 -16.23
CA VAL A 317 3.13 -7.07 -16.13
C VAL A 317 3.51 -7.35 -14.68
N ARG A 318 4.10 -6.36 -14.01
CA ARG A 318 4.48 -6.49 -12.61
C ARG A 318 3.29 -6.81 -11.71
N GLN A 319 2.21 -6.06 -11.84
CA GLN A 319 1.02 -6.22 -11.00
C GLN A 319 0.38 -7.61 -11.14
N LEU A 320 0.21 -8.11 -12.38
CA LEU A 320 -0.40 -9.41 -12.64
C LEU A 320 0.48 -10.58 -12.20
N VAL A 321 1.78 -10.47 -12.45
CA VAL A 321 2.75 -11.50 -12.02
C VAL A 321 2.86 -11.57 -10.50
N GLU A 322 2.94 -10.42 -9.80
CA GLU A 322 2.95 -10.36 -8.33
C GLU A 322 1.63 -10.87 -7.73
N ALA A 323 0.48 -10.62 -8.38
CA ALA A 323 -0.83 -11.16 -7.97
C ALA A 323 -0.89 -12.70 -8.08
N ASP A 324 -0.16 -13.28 -9.03
CA ASP A 324 -0.02 -14.73 -9.18
C ASP A 324 1.13 -15.33 -8.34
N GLY A 325 1.76 -14.52 -7.46
CA GLY A 325 2.82 -14.95 -6.54
C GLY A 325 4.19 -15.09 -7.20
N GLY A 326 4.37 -14.49 -8.38
CA GLY A 326 5.61 -14.48 -9.14
C GLY A 326 6.46 -13.22 -8.92
N GLU A 327 7.57 -13.14 -9.65
CA GLU A 327 8.49 -12.01 -9.63
C GLU A 327 8.79 -11.54 -11.07
N VAL A 328 9.11 -10.26 -11.24
CA VAL A 328 9.51 -9.67 -12.53
C VAL A 328 10.86 -8.99 -12.43
N GLY A 329 11.56 -8.92 -13.56
CA GLY A 329 12.80 -8.15 -13.65
C GLY A 329 13.16 -7.78 -15.06
N ALA A 330 14.14 -6.86 -15.16
CA ALA A 330 14.69 -6.42 -16.42
C ALA A 330 16.21 -6.32 -16.33
N GLU A 331 16.87 -6.73 -17.39
CA GLU A 331 18.31 -6.65 -17.58
C GLU A 331 18.55 -6.00 -18.95
N SER A 332 19.51 -5.09 -19.05
CA SER A 332 19.87 -4.48 -20.31
C SER A 332 21.38 -4.27 -20.38
N ASN A 333 21.94 -4.59 -21.53
CA ASN A 333 23.34 -4.37 -21.84
C ASN A 333 23.47 -3.83 -23.29
N ALA A 334 24.67 -3.57 -23.74
CA ALA A 334 24.91 -3.07 -25.09
C ALA A 334 24.40 -4.05 -26.16
N GLY A 335 23.26 -3.72 -26.76
CA GLY A 335 22.65 -4.44 -27.87
C GLY A 335 21.46 -5.35 -27.55
N ALA A 336 21.16 -5.61 -26.26
CA ALA A 336 20.02 -6.43 -25.89
C ALA A 336 19.36 -6.01 -24.57
N THR A 337 18.03 -6.08 -24.53
CA THR A 337 17.23 -5.91 -23.33
C THR A 337 16.43 -7.17 -23.09
N ARG A 338 16.47 -7.69 -21.87
CA ARG A 338 15.75 -8.89 -21.39
C ARG A 338 14.76 -8.49 -20.31
N PHE A 339 13.49 -8.74 -20.55
CA PHE A 339 12.44 -8.73 -19.54
C PHE A 339 12.10 -10.15 -19.17
N TRP A 340 11.96 -10.43 -17.86
CA TRP A 340 11.64 -11.75 -17.40
C TRP A 340 10.58 -11.72 -16.29
N PHE A 341 9.84 -12.81 -16.19
CA PHE A 341 8.98 -13.07 -15.05
C PHE A 341 9.05 -14.53 -14.64
N SER A 342 8.79 -14.80 -13.36
CA SER A 342 8.65 -16.14 -12.83
C SER A 342 7.24 -16.39 -12.32
N LEU A 343 6.76 -17.62 -12.39
CA LEU A 343 5.52 -18.07 -11.76
C LEU A 343 5.80 -19.32 -10.92
N PRO A 344 5.18 -19.49 -9.73
CA PRO A 344 5.34 -20.67 -8.91
C PRO A 344 4.72 -21.92 -9.57
N PHE A 345 5.17 -23.12 -9.14
CA PHE A 345 4.56 -24.38 -9.55
C PHE A 345 3.31 -24.72 -8.75
#